data_1c33c4348f4a4351bdacacae3b208949
#
_entry.id   1c33c4348f4a4351bdacacae3b208949
#
_cell.length_a   1.000
_cell.length_b   1.000
_cell.length_c   1.000
_cell.angle_alpha   90.00
_cell.angle_beta   90.00
_cell.angle_gamma   90.00
#
_symmetry.space_group_name_H-M   'P 1'
#
loop_
_entity.id
_entity.type
_entity.pdbx_description
1 polymer ?
#
loop_
_entity_poly.entity_id
_entity_poly.type
_entity_poly.pdbx_seq_one_letter_code
_entity_poly.pdbx_strand_id
1 'polypeptide(L)'
;EALLRLNDHNISPGIFIPVAEETGHIIEIGRWITEEAIMQLDSWRKKGYQEKIVSINYSSKQMRDKHYITYLKHLLKEYDISPKFIEIEITESIFLEDDTQTLEFLKELKEAGIKIALDDFGTGYSSLNYLTYIPVDKLKLDKSINDKFLLSENIGVMDSIISLAHSLRLKITAEGIEDMDKYLQLRNSGCDYIQGYLFSKPLKAEEIEKIYNRNLLERMEYNMQSLL
;
A
#
# COMPACT_ATOMS: atom_id res chain seq x y z
N GLU A 1 -6.17 -0.37 1.22
CA GLU A 1 -5.69 0.12 -0.09
C GLU A 1 -6.87 0.43 -1.00
N ALA A 2 -6.81 1.58 -1.70
CA ALA A 2 -7.81 1.99 -2.69
C ALA A 2 -7.40 1.45 -4.06
N LEU A 3 -8.17 0.49 -4.57
CA LEU A 3 -7.86 -0.22 -5.80
C LEU A 3 -8.80 0.17 -6.93
N LEU A 4 -8.28 0.86 -7.94
CA LEU A 4 -9.02 1.25 -9.13
C LEU A 4 -9.53 0.02 -9.92
N ARG A 5 -10.78 0.08 -10.37
CA ARG A 5 -11.39 -0.92 -11.25
C ARG A 5 -12.21 -0.22 -12.33
N LEU A 6 -12.15 -0.73 -13.54
CA LEU A 6 -13.09 -0.33 -14.58
C LEU A 6 -14.43 -1.03 -14.37
N ASN A 7 -15.51 -0.39 -14.86
CA ASN A 7 -16.84 -1.01 -14.87
C ASN A 7 -16.89 -2.25 -15.77
N ASP A 8 -16.04 -2.30 -16.82
CA ASP A 8 -15.83 -3.53 -17.58
C ASP A 8 -14.84 -4.43 -16.85
N HIS A 9 -15.34 -5.45 -16.18
CA HIS A 9 -14.57 -6.38 -15.38
C HIS A 9 -13.62 -7.29 -16.17
N ASN A 10 -13.70 -7.28 -17.51
CA ASN A 10 -12.78 -8.04 -18.37
C ASN A 10 -11.44 -7.32 -18.56
N ILE A 11 -11.38 -6.03 -18.25
CA ILE A 11 -10.15 -5.23 -18.41
C ILE A 11 -9.51 -5.06 -17.03
N SER A 12 -8.41 -5.78 -16.79
CA SER A 12 -7.67 -5.70 -15.54
C SER A 12 -6.86 -4.40 -15.41
N PRO A 13 -6.51 -3.97 -14.17
CA PRO A 13 -5.60 -2.85 -13.93
C PRO A 13 -4.29 -2.95 -14.71
N GLY A 14 -3.71 -4.15 -14.80
CA GLY A 14 -2.49 -4.40 -15.56
C GLY A 14 -2.60 -4.11 -17.07
N ILE A 15 -3.81 -3.98 -17.61
CA ILE A 15 -4.03 -3.61 -19.01
C ILE A 15 -4.27 -2.10 -19.14
N PHE A 16 -5.18 -1.52 -18.37
CA PHE A 16 -5.59 -0.13 -18.59
C PHE A 16 -4.70 0.91 -17.92
N ILE A 17 -4.03 0.57 -16.80
CA ILE A 17 -3.12 1.53 -16.14
C ILE A 17 -1.94 1.90 -17.03
N PRO A 18 -1.21 0.96 -17.68
CA PRO A 18 -0.16 1.32 -18.62
C PRO A 18 -0.66 2.22 -19.76
N VAL A 19 -1.86 1.97 -20.30
CA VAL A 19 -2.46 2.82 -21.34
C VAL A 19 -2.74 4.23 -20.80
N ALA A 20 -3.26 4.35 -19.57
CA ALA A 20 -3.51 5.64 -18.94
C ALA A 20 -2.20 6.41 -18.68
N GLU A 21 -1.10 5.71 -18.35
CA GLU A 21 0.23 6.29 -18.20
C GLU A 21 0.81 6.80 -19.52
N GLU A 22 0.73 6.01 -20.58
CA GLU A 22 1.21 6.37 -21.91
C GLU A 22 0.44 7.57 -22.49
N THR A 23 -0.87 7.62 -22.28
CA THR A 23 -1.74 8.69 -22.77
C THR A 23 -1.77 9.92 -21.87
N GLY A 24 -1.20 9.84 -20.65
CA GLY A 24 -1.20 10.92 -19.66
C GLY A 24 -2.50 11.04 -18.84
N HIS A 25 -3.52 10.24 -19.12
CA HIS A 25 -4.78 10.25 -18.36
C HIS A 25 -4.62 9.80 -16.92
N ILE A 26 -3.50 9.12 -16.59
CA ILE A 26 -3.19 8.69 -15.22
C ILE A 26 -3.15 9.87 -14.23
N ILE A 27 -2.88 11.10 -14.69
CA ILE A 27 -2.88 12.31 -13.86
C ILE A 27 -4.29 12.63 -13.38
N GLU A 28 -5.25 12.67 -14.29
CA GLU A 28 -6.66 12.96 -13.96
C GLU A 28 -7.27 11.82 -13.14
N ILE A 29 -7.00 10.59 -13.53
CA ILE A 29 -7.42 9.39 -12.81
C ILE A 29 -6.87 9.39 -11.38
N GLY A 30 -5.60 9.72 -11.19
CA GLY A 30 -4.96 9.77 -9.87
C GLY A 30 -5.57 10.85 -8.96
N ARG A 31 -5.91 12.02 -9.49
CA ARG A 31 -6.64 13.04 -8.73
C ARG A 31 -8.02 12.55 -8.31
N TRP A 32 -8.75 11.94 -9.23
CA TRP A 32 -10.07 11.39 -8.95
C TRP A 32 -10.00 10.28 -7.88
N ILE A 33 -9.05 9.34 -7.98
CA ILE A 33 -8.86 8.29 -6.96
C ILE A 33 -8.58 8.92 -5.59
N THR A 34 -7.75 9.95 -5.54
CA THR A 34 -7.40 10.65 -4.29
C THR A 34 -8.63 11.28 -3.65
N GLU A 35 -9.46 11.95 -4.43
CA GLU A 35 -10.72 12.54 -3.97
C GLU A 35 -11.69 11.48 -3.46
N GLU A 36 -11.93 10.41 -4.23
CA GLU A 36 -12.80 9.28 -3.84
C GLU A 36 -12.34 8.61 -2.53
N ALA A 37 -11.03 8.41 -2.37
CA ALA A 37 -10.47 7.82 -1.16
C ALA A 37 -10.71 8.72 0.07
N ILE A 38 -10.53 10.05 -0.07
CA ILE A 38 -10.76 11.02 1.00
C ILE A 38 -12.25 11.13 1.33
N MET A 39 -13.11 11.20 0.32
CA MET A 39 -14.57 11.20 0.49
C MET A 39 -15.05 9.94 1.21
N GLN A 40 -14.48 8.79 0.88
CA GLN A 40 -14.81 7.54 1.54
C GLN A 40 -14.37 7.52 3.00
N LEU A 41 -13.18 8.05 3.32
CA LEU A 41 -12.73 8.22 4.71
C LEU A 41 -13.68 9.12 5.51
N ASP A 42 -14.09 10.25 4.94
CA ASP A 42 -15.05 11.17 5.57
C ASP A 42 -16.40 10.49 5.79
N SER A 43 -16.89 9.72 4.80
CA SER A 43 -18.12 8.93 4.93
C SER A 43 -18.04 7.94 6.12
N TRP A 44 -16.94 7.21 6.23
CA TRP A 44 -16.74 6.29 7.36
C TRP A 44 -16.64 7.00 8.70
N ARG A 45 -15.94 8.13 8.77
CA ARG A 45 -15.86 8.97 9.97
C ARG A 45 -17.25 9.45 10.40
N LYS A 46 -18.07 9.97 9.47
CA LYS A 46 -19.45 10.42 9.73
C LYS A 46 -20.38 9.30 10.22
N LYS A 47 -20.10 8.06 9.79
CA LYS A 47 -20.80 6.87 10.27
C LYS A 47 -20.27 6.36 11.62
N GLY A 48 -19.27 7.02 12.21
CA GLY A 48 -18.69 6.66 13.51
C GLY A 48 -17.70 5.49 13.46
N TYR A 49 -17.20 5.13 12.28
CA TYR A 49 -16.12 4.15 12.19
C TYR A 49 -14.79 4.75 12.63
N GLN A 50 -13.98 3.94 13.32
CA GLN A 50 -12.62 4.36 13.68
C GLN A 50 -11.80 4.62 12.41
N GLU A 51 -11.11 5.77 12.37
CA GLU A 51 -10.27 6.14 11.23
C GLU A 51 -9.16 5.11 10.98
N LYS A 52 -9.02 4.71 9.73
CA LYS A 52 -7.99 3.79 9.24
C LYS A 52 -7.15 4.50 8.19
N ILE A 53 -5.95 4.01 7.98
CA ILE A 53 -5.11 4.47 6.88
C ILE A 53 -5.69 3.92 5.58
N VAL A 54 -5.81 4.79 4.58
CA VAL A 54 -6.10 4.40 3.20
C VAL A 54 -4.88 4.67 2.35
N SER A 55 -4.38 3.63 1.70
CA SER A 55 -3.26 3.71 0.77
C SER A 55 -3.76 3.97 -0.63
N ILE A 56 -3.04 4.82 -1.37
CA ILE A 56 -3.35 5.25 -2.73
C ILE A 56 -2.11 5.03 -3.59
N ASN A 57 -2.25 4.24 -4.65
CA ASN A 57 -1.19 4.01 -5.62
C ASN A 57 -0.87 5.29 -6.41
N TYR A 58 0.40 5.61 -6.56
CA TYR A 58 0.89 6.79 -7.26
C TYR A 58 1.94 6.43 -8.30
N SER A 59 1.60 6.62 -9.58
CA SER A 59 2.51 6.35 -10.71
C SER A 59 3.56 7.44 -10.83
N SER A 60 4.79 7.07 -11.24
CA SER A 60 5.85 8.01 -11.59
C SER A 60 5.42 9.04 -12.63
N LYS A 61 4.53 8.68 -13.54
CA LYS A 61 3.99 9.59 -14.57
C LYS A 61 3.16 10.73 -14.00
N GLN A 62 2.58 10.55 -12.82
CA GLN A 62 1.82 11.59 -12.12
C GLN A 62 2.72 12.70 -11.53
N MET A 63 4.04 12.49 -11.42
CA MET A 63 4.98 13.52 -11.00
C MET A 63 5.02 14.75 -11.91
N ARG A 64 4.49 14.62 -13.13
CA ARG A 64 4.27 15.77 -14.03
C ARG A 64 3.21 16.75 -13.50
N ASP A 65 2.35 16.30 -12.58
CA ASP A 65 1.37 17.16 -11.89
C ASP A 65 2.00 17.90 -10.71
N LYS A 66 2.62 19.03 -10.98
CA LYS A 66 3.25 19.90 -9.97
C LYS A 66 2.29 20.43 -8.91
N HIS A 67 0.98 20.30 -9.11
CA HIS A 67 -0.05 20.78 -8.19
C HIS A 67 -0.69 19.67 -7.36
N TYR A 68 -0.28 18.41 -7.54
CA TYR A 68 -0.89 17.27 -6.84
C TYR A 68 -0.87 17.43 -5.31
N ILE A 69 0.27 17.78 -4.72
CA ILE A 69 0.37 17.94 -3.25
C ILE A 69 -0.51 19.08 -2.74
N THR A 70 -0.58 20.20 -3.48
CA THR A 70 -1.46 21.31 -3.14
C THR A 70 -2.92 20.88 -3.20
N TYR A 71 -3.30 20.14 -4.23
CA TYR A 71 -4.63 19.55 -4.38
C TYR A 71 -4.97 18.60 -3.24
N LEU A 72 -4.08 17.67 -2.92
CA LEU A 72 -4.24 16.72 -1.81
C LEU A 72 -4.42 17.45 -0.47
N LYS A 73 -3.58 18.46 -0.16
CA LYS A 73 -3.71 19.29 1.05
C LYS A 73 -5.05 20.04 1.10
N HIS A 74 -5.55 20.52 -0.04
CA HIS A 74 -6.86 21.18 -0.13
C HIS A 74 -7.98 20.20 0.23
N LEU A 75 -8.02 19.01 -0.37
CA LEU A 75 -9.02 17.99 -0.06
C LEU A 75 -8.99 17.56 1.42
N LEU A 76 -7.81 17.30 1.97
CA LEU A 76 -7.67 16.95 3.38
C LEU A 76 -8.25 18.02 4.32
N LYS A 77 -8.04 19.29 3.98
CA LYS A 77 -8.60 20.42 4.73
C LYS A 77 -10.11 20.53 4.53
N GLU A 78 -10.61 20.38 3.32
CA GLU A 78 -12.05 20.48 2.99
C GLU A 78 -12.87 19.42 3.72
N TYR A 79 -12.37 18.17 3.74
CA TYR A 79 -13.04 17.04 4.40
C TYR A 79 -12.64 16.86 5.87
N ASP A 80 -11.78 17.73 6.43
CA ASP A 80 -11.28 17.67 7.80
C ASP A 80 -10.68 16.28 8.14
N ILE A 81 -9.89 15.73 7.20
CA ILE A 81 -9.18 14.45 7.36
C ILE A 81 -7.73 14.72 7.73
N SER A 82 -7.26 14.09 8.82
CA SER A 82 -5.85 14.20 9.21
C SER A 82 -4.94 13.50 8.18
N PRO A 83 -3.86 14.16 7.71
CA PRO A 83 -2.93 13.61 6.72
C PRO A 83 -2.38 12.22 7.08
N LYS A 84 -2.23 11.91 8.36
CA LYS A 84 -1.73 10.61 8.86
C LYS A 84 -2.58 9.40 8.46
N PHE A 85 -3.81 9.63 7.97
CA PHE A 85 -4.71 8.58 7.50
C PHE A 85 -4.61 8.33 5.98
N ILE A 86 -3.76 9.09 5.29
CA ILE A 86 -3.41 8.85 3.89
C ILE A 86 -1.99 8.29 3.80
N GLU A 87 -1.84 7.27 3.01
CA GLU A 87 -0.56 6.69 2.62
C GLU A 87 -0.47 6.71 1.08
N ILE A 88 0.62 7.23 0.55
CA ILE A 88 0.91 7.18 -0.88
C ILE A 88 1.84 6.01 -1.13
N GLU A 89 1.43 5.11 -2.02
CA GLU A 89 2.22 3.95 -2.44
C GLU A 89 2.93 4.26 -3.76
N ILE A 90 4.25 4.12 -3.76
CA ILE A 90 5.12 4.34 -4.92
C ILE A 90 5.93 3.09 -5.19
N THR A 91 6.13 2.75 -6.44
CA THR A 91 7.01 1.64 -6.83
C THR A 91 8.46 2.09 -6.95
N GLU A 92 9.42 1.15 -6.91
CA GLU A 92 10.85 1.44 -7.09
C GLU A 92 11.13 2.19 -8.40
N SER A 93 10.32 1.98 -9.43
CA SER A 93 10.50 2.61 -10.73
C SER A 93 10.43 4.15 -10.71
N ILE A 94 9.87 4.74 -9.66
CA ILE A 94 9.79 6.21 -9.52
C ILE A 94 11.18 6.86 -9.47
N PHE A 95 12.21 6.13 -9.02
CA PHE A 95 13.59 6.61 -8.93
C PHE A 95 14.37 6.51 -10.25
N LEU A 96 13.80 5.89 -11.29
CA LEU A 96 14.48 5.73 -12.58
C LEU A 96 14.45 6.98 -13.46
N GLU A 97 13.54 7.92 -13.21
CA GLU A 97 13.34 9.09 -14.09
C GLU A 97 14.12 10.34 -13.60
N ASP A 98 13.96 10.74 -12.34
CA ASP A 98 14.68 11.90 -11.75
C ASP A 98 14.73 11.77 -10.22
N ASP A 99 15.87 11.38 -9.70
CA ASP A 99 16.07 11.20 -8.27
C ASP A 99 15.83 12.49 -7.46
N THR A 100 16.23 13.64 -8.00
CA THR A 100 16.13 14.92 -7.29
C THR A 100 14.68 15.36 -7.14
N GLN A 101 13.94 15.34 -8.24
CA GLN A 101 12.52 15.72 -8.25
C GLN A 101 11.68 14.75 -7.40
N THR A 102 11.99 13.46 -7.49
CA THR A 102 11.37 12.42 -6.68
C THR A 102 11.59 12.66 -5.19
N LEU A 103 12.84 12.93 -4.77
CA LEU A 103 13.13 13.20 -3.36
C LEU A 103 12.46 14.46 -2.84
N GLU A 104 12.38 15.52 -3.63
CA GLU A 104 11.65 16.74 -3.27
C GLU A 104 10.17 16.45 -3.05
N PHE A 105 9.54 15.74 -3.99
CA PHE A 105 8.13 15.32 -3.88
C PHE A 105 7.86 14.49 -2.61
N LEU A 106 8.70 13.50 -2.32
CA LEU A 106 8.57 12.66 -1.13
C LEU A 106 8.74 13.48 0.16
N LYS A 107 9.69 14.43 0.20
CA LYS A 107 9.86 15.33 1.34
C LYS A 107 8.64 16.21 1.57
N GLU A 108 8.07 16.78 0.51
CA GLU A 108 6.86 17.59 0.62
C GLU A 108 5.66 16.79 1.13
N LEU A 109 5.49 15.53 0.73
CA LEU A 109 4.48 14.62 1.28
C LEU A 109 4.70 14.40 2.79
N LYS A 110 5.94 14.13 3.19
CA LYS A 110 6.30 13.94 4.62
C LYS A 110 6.04 15.20 5.44
N GLU A 111 6.41 16.37 4.95
CA GLU A 111 6.15 17.66 5.60
C GLU A 111 4.64 17.93 5.74
N ALA A 112 3.84 17.44 4.79
CA ALA A 112 2.39 17.47 4.88
C ALA A 112 1.82 16.47 5.91
N GLY A 113 2.63 15.58 6.48
CA GLY A 113 2.20 14.56 7.43
C GLY A 113 1.61 13.30 6.79
N ILE A 114 1.79 13.13 5.48
CA ILE A 114 1.32 12.00 4.70
C ILE A 114 2.31 10.85 4.84
N LYS A 115 1.81 9.63 4.92
CA LYS A 115 2.63 8.42 4.95
C LYS A 115 3.03 7.99 3.54
N ILE A 116 4.18 7.35 3.44
CA ILE A 116 4.71 6.86 2.16
C ILE A 116 5.11 5.40 2.31
N ALA A 117 4.61 4.56 1.41
CA ALA A 117 5.03 3.17 1.29
C ALA A 117 5.76 2.95 -0.03
N LEU A 118 6.84 2.20 0.02
CA LEU A 118 7.54 1.71 -1.16
C LEU A 118 6.96 0.35 -1.51
N ASP A 119 6.32 0.27 -2.66
CA ASP A 119 5.60 -0.89 -3.16
C ASP A 119 6.43 -1.74 -4.13
N ASP A 120 6.02 -2.99 -4.35
CA ASP A 120 6.66 -3.98 -5.22
C ASP A 120 8.15 -4.22 -4.89
N PHE A 121 8.55 -4.04 -3.62
CA PHE A 121 9.95 -4.18 -3.24
C PHE A 121 10.48 -5.59 -3.52
N GLY A 122 11.61 -5.63 -4.25
CA GLY A 122 12.31 -6.85 -4.61
C GLY A 122 11.96 -7.42 -5.98
N THR A 123 11.08 -6.78 -6.75
CA THR A 123 10.76 -7.19 -8.13
C THR A 123 11.68 -6.58 -9.18
N GLY A 124 12.42 -5.53 -8.81
CA GLY A 124 13.26 -4.73 -9.69
C GLY A 124 14.74 -4.70 -9.30
N TYR A 125 15.42 -3.65 -9.73
CA TYR A 125 16.83 -3.37 -9.41
C TYR A 125 16.93 -2.75 -8.01
N SER A 126 16.56 -3.51 -6.98
CA SER A 126 16.60 -3.04 -5.59
C SER A 126 18.02 -2.70 -5.16
N SER A 127 18.43 -1.46 -5.36
CA SER A 127 19.62 -0.95 -4.70
C SER A 127 19.28 -0.60 -3.26
N LEU A 128 19.71 -1.39 -2.30
CA LEU A 128 19.55 -1.09 -0.87
C LEU A 128 20.06 0.31 -0.50
N ASN A 129 20.87 0.92 -1.38
CA ASN A 129 21.46 2.22 -1.14
C ASN A 129 20.40 3.32 -1.00
N TYR A 130 19.39 3.35 -1.87
CA TYR A 130 18.37 4.41 -1.80
C TYR A 130 17.49 4.32 -0.55
N LEU A 131 17.27 3.12 0.00
CA LEU A 131 16.52 2.96 1.25
C LEU A 131 17.11 3.73 2.43
N THR A 132 18.40 4.07 2.38
CA THR A 132 19.07 4.78 3.47
C THR A 132 18.77 6.28 3.50
N TYR A 133 18.29 6.85 2.40
CA TYR A 133 18.06 8.30 2.29
C TYR A 133 16.65 8.71 1.82
N ILE A 134 15.85 7.77 1.32
CA ILE A 134 14.46 8.08 0.94
C ILE A 134 13.58 8.20 2.17
N PRO A 135 12.68 9.19 2.22
CA PRO A 135 11.82 9.44 3.37
C PRO A 135 10.52 8.60 3.32
N VAL A 136 10.64 7.27 3.26
CA VAL A 136 9.50 6.35 3.30
C VAL A 136 9.25 5.84 4.72
N ASP A 137 8.05 5.39 5.01
CA ASP A 137 7.62 4.85 6.30
C ASP A 137 7.53 3.32 6.29
N LYS A 138 7.32 2.74 5.10
CA LYS A 138 6.95 1.33 4.96
C LYS A 138 7.54 0.72 3.70
N LEU A 139 7.89 -0.55 3.78
CA LEU A 139 8.18 -1.42 2.64
C LEU A 139 7.05 -2.42 2.46
N LYS A 140 6.61 -2.63 1.21
CA LYS A 140 5.65 -3.67 0.83
C LYS A 140 6.40 -4.74 0.03
N LEU A 141 6.49 -5.95 0.58
CA LEU A 141 7.12 -7.09 -0.09
C LEU A 141 6.13 -7.70 -1.05
N ASP A 142 6.47 -7.69 -2.33
CA ASP A 142 5.67 -8.33 -3.37
C ASP A 142 5.45 -9.83 -3.12
N LYS A 143 4.33 -10.33 -3.63
CA LYS A 143 3.99 -11.76 -3.55
C LYS A 143 5.12 -12.67 -4.03
N SER A 144 5.85 -12.31 -5.08
CA SER A 144 6.93 -13.13 -5.63
C SER A 144 8.08 -13.36 -4.65
N ILE A 145 8.40 -12.36 -3.83
CA ILE A 145 9.39 -12.45 -2.75
C ILE A 145 8.88 -13.39 -1.65
N ASN A 146 7.62 -13.19 -1.26
CA ASN A 146 6.98 -14.03 -0.25
C ASN A 146 6.91 -15.50 -0.71
N ASP A 147 6.50 -15.75 -1.96
CA ASP A 147 6.44 -17.11 -2.52
C ASP A 147 7.82 -17.76 -2.63
N LYS A 148 8.87 -16.96 -2.88
CA LYS A 148 10.24 -17.46 -3.05
C LYS A 148 10.92 -17.82 -1.74
N PHE A 149 10.69 -17.07 -0.66
CA PHE A 149 11.47 -17.18 0.57
C PHE A 149 10.68 -17.73 1.77
N LEU A 150 9.34 -17.73 1.72
CA LEU A 150 8.54 -18.41 2.73
C LEU A 150 8.39 -19.91 2.40
N LEU A 151 8.33 -20.72 3.44
CA LEU A 151 8.17 -22.19 3.33
C LEU A 151 9.29 -22.88 2.51
N SER A 152 10.46 -22.26 2.40
CA SER A 152 11.64 -22.81 1.73
C SER A 152 12.78 -23.06 2.72
N GLU A 153 13.84 -23.71 2.27
CA GLU A 153 15.07 -23.85 3.05
C GLU A 153 15.75 -22.50 3.36
N ASN A 154 15.28 -21.43 2.73
CA ASN A 154 15.80 -20.05 2.83
C ASN A 154 15.01 -19.16 3.83
N ILE A 155 14.37 -19.73 4.85
CA ILE A 155 13.59 -18.98 5.86
C ILE A 155 14.39 -17.81 6.46
N GLY A 156 15.68 -17.98 6.73
CA GLY A 156 16.55 -16.92 7.26
C GLY A 156 16.70 -15.67 6.36
N VAL A 157 16.36 -15.78 5.07
CA VAL A 157 16.36 -14.64 4.15
C VAL A 157 15.23 -13.68 4.50
N MET A 158 14.02 -14.21 4.75
CA MET A 158 12.88 -13.37 5.14
C MET A 158 13.14 -12.66 6.47
N ASP A 159 13.66 -13.35 7.48
CA ASP A 159 14.04 -12.76 8.75
C ASP A 159 15.07 -11.63 8.58
N SER A 160 16.03 -11.83 7.65
CA SER A 160 17.05 -10.82 7.33
C SER A 160 16.45 -9.60 6.67
N ILE A 161 15.50 -9.76 5.74
CA ILE A 161 14.79 -8.64 5.08
C ILE A 161 13.98 -7.84 6.11
N ILE A 162 13.23 -8.51 6.97
CA ILE A 162 12.43 -7.86 8.02
C ILE A 162 13.34 -7.11 8.99
N SER A 163 14.43 -7.73 9.43
CA SER A 163 15.41 -7.11 10.34
C SER A 163 16.08 -5.88 9.71
N LEU A 164 16.39 -5.93 8.41
CA LEU A 164 16.94 -4.80 7.67
C LEU A 164 15.94 -3.64 7.64
N ALA A 165 14.67 -3.88 7.29
CA ALA A 165 13.64 -2.86 7.28
C ALA A 165 13.52 -2.19 8.66
N HIS A 166 13.46 -2.98 9.74
CA HIS A 166 13.40 -2.47 11.10
C HIS A 166 14.65 -1.67 11.51
N SER A 167 15.85 -2.09 11.06
CA SER A 167 17.10 -1.35 11.30
C SER A 167 17.08 0.02 10.64
N LEU A 168 16.38 0.15 9.51
CA LEU A 168 16.12 1.42 8.83
C LEU A 168 14.88 2.18 9.41
N ARG A 169 14.27 1.66 10.47
CA ARG A 169 13.06 2.20 11.10
C ARG A 169 11.82 2.19 10.18
N LEU A 170 11.80 1.30 9.19
CA LEU A 170 10.69 1.11 8.30
C LEU A 170 9.75 0.04 8.84
N LYS A 171 8.46 0.22 8.63
CA LYS A 171 7.48 -0.84 8.78
C LYS A 171 7.50 -1.75 7.56
N ILE A 172 7.06 -3.00 7.72
CA ILE A 172 7.05 -3.95 6.62
C ILE A 172 5.66 -4.58 6.45
N THR A 173 5.20 -4.64 5.21
CA THR A 173 3.97 -5.34 4.80
C THR A 173 4.35 -6.50 3.90
N ALA A 174 3.90 -7.70 4.19
CA ALA A 174 3.98 -8.84 3.27
C ALA A 174 2.67 -8.96 2.49
N GLU A 175 2.76 -9.00 1.17
CA GLU A 175 1.61 -9.02 0.28
C GLU A 175 1.35 -10.41 -0.33
N GLY A 176 0.13 -10.59 -0.83
CA GLY A 176 -0.25 -11.81 -1.54
C GLY A 176 -0.27 -13.07 -0.68
N ILE A 177 -0.50 -12.93 0.63
CA ILE A 177 -0.56 -14.07 1.54
C ILE A 177 -1.93 -14.74 1.43
N GLU A 178 -1.94 -16.03 1.06
CA GLU A 178 -3.14 -16.81 0.78
C GLU A 178 -3.31 -18.00 1.72
N ASP A 179 -2.24 -18.43 2.40
CA ASP A 179 -2.25 -19.58 3.30
C ASP A 179 -1.79 -19.24 4.72
N MET A 180 -2.21 -20.12 5.66
CA MET A 180 -1.95 -19.91 7.09
C MET A 180 -0.49 -20.18 7.46
N ASP A 181 0.19 -21.08 6.76
CA ASP A 181 1.57 -21.44 7.11
C ASP A 181 2.51 -20.27 6.83
N LYS A 182 2.35 -19.59 5.69
CA LYS A 182 3.06 -18.34 5.39
C LYS A 182 2.74 -17.24 6.38
N TYR A 183 1.46 -17.10 6.75
CA TYR A 183 1.04 -16.13 7.79
C TYR A 183 1.76 -16.37 9.12
N LEU A 184 1.75 -17.62 9.62
CA LEU A 184 2.40 -17.97 10.87
C LEU A 184 3.91 -17.72 10.84
N GLN A 185 4.55 -18.03 9.72
CA GLN A 185 5.96 -17.77 9.53
C GLN A 185 6.27 -16.28 9.57
N LEU A 186 5.55 -15.44 8.81
CA LEU A 186 5.71 -13.97 8.82
C LEU A 186 5.46 -13.37 10.19
N ARG A 187 4.43 -13.83 10.90
CA ARG A 187 4.14 -13.41 12.27
C ARG A 187 5.31 -13.71 13.20
N ASN A 188 5.90 -14.91 13.11
CA ASN A 188 7.04 -15.32 13.93
C ASN A 188 8.31 -14.53 13.59
N SER A 189 8.50 -14.16 12.31
CA SER A 189 9.60 -13.31 11.84
C SER A 189 9.42 -11.83 12.23
N GLY A 190 8.27 -11.46 12.81
CA GLY A 190 8.01 -10.08 13.28
C GLY A 190 7.56 -9.13 12.17
N CYS A 191 6.96 -9.61 11.08
CA CYS A 191 6.36 -8.77 10.05
C CYS A 191 5.26 -7.87 10.66
N ASP A 192 5.27 -6.57 10.36
CA ASP A 192 4.33 -5.61 10.98
C ASP A 192 2.92 -5.73 10.44
N TYR A 193 2.78 -5.95 9.12
CA TYR A 193 1.50 -6.04 8.42
C TYR A 193 1.49 -7.18 7.42
N ILE A 194 0.35 -7.79 7.25
CA ILE A 194 0.16 -8.89 6.29
C ILE A 194 -1.11 -8.63 5.49
N GLN A 195 -1.00 -8.66 4.18
CA GLN A 195 -2.09 -8.43 3.24
C GLN A 195 -2.24 -9.63 2.30
N GLY A 196 -3.50 -10.04 2.04
CA GLY A 196 -3.74 -11.11 1.07
C GLY A 196 -5.12 -11.75 1.18
N TYR A 197 -5.39 -12.67 0.27
CA TYR A 197 -6.67 -13.36 0.17
C TYR A 197 -6.95 -14.30 1.33
N LEU A 198 -5.94 -14.58 2.14
CA LEU A 198 -6.13 -15.25 3.42
C LEU A 198 -7.17 -14.52 4.28
N PHE A 199 -7.17 -13.19 4.29
CA PHE A 199 -8.08 -12.36 5.08
C PHE A 199 -9.32 -11.98 4.29
N SER A 200 -9.14 -11.39 3.12
CA SER A 200 -10.22 -10.97 2.22
C SER A 200 -9.67 -10.66 0.84
N LYS A 201 -10.48 -10.94 -0.18
CA LYS A 201 -10.29 -10.32 -1.50
C LYS A 201 -10.67 -8.83 -1.43
N PRO A 202 -10.24 -8.00 -2.41
CA PRO A 202 -10.71 -6.63 -2.51
C PRO A 202 -12.24 -6.55 -2.47
N LEU A 203 -12.75 -5.65 -1.65
CA LEU A 203 -14.18 -5.46 -1.40
C LEU A 203 -14.59 -4.04 -1.74
N LYS A 204 -15.86 -3.84 -2.07
CA LYS A 204 -16.47 -2.51 -2.14
C LYS A 204 -16.58 -1.90 -0.75
N ALA A 205 -16.63 -0.56 -0.67
CA ALA A 205 -16.68 0.16 0.60
C ALA A 205 -17.82 -0.31 1.54
N GLU A 206 -19.00 -0.58 0.97
CA GLU A 206 -20.18 -1.07 1.74
C GLU A 206 -19.96 -2.47 2.31
N GLU A 207 -19.14 -3.28 1.66
CA GLU A 207 -18.80 -4.62 2.14
C GLU A 207 -17.73 -4.55 3.22
N ILE A 208 -16.77 -3.61 3.10
CA ILE A 208 -15.78 -3.32 4.14
C ILE A 208 -16.49 -2.90 5.42
N GLU A 209 -17.54 -2.08 5.35
CA GLU A 209 -18.33 -1.66 6.52
C GLU A 209 -18.87 -2.85 7.33
N LYS A 210 -19.23 -3.95 6.68
CA LYS A 210 -19.74 -5.16 7.35
C LYS A 210 -18.68 -5.90 8.16
N ILE A 211 -17.39 -5.69 7.85
CA ILE A 211 -16.27 -6.37 8.50
C ILE A 211 -15.35 -5.41 9.25
N TYR A 212 -15.62 -4.11 9.23
CA TYR A 212 -14.73 -3.03 9.67
C TYR A 212 -14.19 -3.20 11.11
N ASN A 213 -15.07 -3.65 12.02
CA ASN A 213 -14.73 -3.87 13.42
C ASN A 213 -14.49 -5.34 13.76
N ARG A 214 -14.42 -6.23 12.75
CA ARG A 214 -14.21 -7.66 12.99
C ARG A 214 -12.72 -7.96 13.12
N ASN A 215 -12.36 -8.77 14.10
CA ASN A 215 -11.07 -9.40 14.14
C ASN A 215 -11.09 -10.61 13.18
N LEU A 216 -10.51 -10.41 11.99
CA LEU A 216 -10.51 -11.46 10.96
C LEU A 216 -9.67 -12.67 11.37
N LEU A 217 -8.66 -12.48 12.23
CA LEU A 217 -7.80 -13.57 12.73
C LEU A 217 -8.57 -14.50 13.68
N GLU A 218 -9.36 -13.99 14.61
CA GLU A 218 -10.13 -14.82 15.54
C GLU A 218 -11.06 -15.80 14.80
N ARG A 219 -11.65 -15.37 13.70
CA ARG A 219 -12.50 -16.23 12.87
C ARG A 219 -11.70 -17.34 12.21
N MET A 220 -10.47 -17.07 11.82
CA MET A 220 -9.60 -18.05 11.16
C MET A 220 -9.06 -19.07 12.15
N GLU A 221 -8.62 -18.63 13.33
CA GLU A 221 -8.16 -19.50 14.41
C GLU A 221 -9.28 -20.43 14.92
N TYR A 222 -10.51 -19.91 15.03
CA TYR A 222 -11.68 -20.70 15.39
C TYR A 222 -12.00 -21.80 14.35
N ASN A 223 -11.95 -21.45 13.06
CA ASN A 223 -12.18 -22.44 12.00
C ASN A 223 -11.10 -23.52 11.97
N MET A 224 -9.85 -23.21 12.30
CA MET A 224 -8.76 -24.21 12.39
C MET A 224 -8.94 -25.16 13.57
N GLN A 225 -9.34 -24.65 14.75
CA GLN A 225 -9.61 -25.49 15.93
C GLN A 225 -10.80 -26.42 15.74
N SER A 226 -11.72 -26.08 14.84
CA SER A 226 -12.87 -26.94 14.52
C SER A 226 -12.56 -28.02 13.46
N LEU A 227 -11.37 -28.00 12.85
CA LEU A 227 -10.89 -28.98 11.88
C LEU A 227 -9.88 -29.99 12.46
N LEU A 228 -9.45 -29.79 13.71
CA LEU A 228 -8.65 -30.70 14.53
C LEU A 228 -9.52 -31.51 15.51
#